data_e4c01a619d30fdf07e07c82635367e24
#
_entry.id   e4c01a619d30fdf07e07c82635367e24
#
_cell.length_a   1.000
_cell.length_b   1.000
_cell.length_c   1.000
_cell.angle_alpha   90.00
_cell.angle_beta   90.00
_cell.angle_gamma   90.00
#
_symmetry.space_group_name_H-M   'P 1'
#
loop_
_entity.id
_entity.type
_entity.pdbx_description
1 polymer ?
#
loop_
_entity_poly.entity_id
_entity_poly.type
_entity_poly.pdbx_seq_one_letter_code
_entity_poly.pdbx_strand_id
1 'polypeptide(L)'
;MKKTFLFLMLLPTMAFAQSGTNSPYSQYGLGLLSDQSTGFNRAMGGVAQGMHESNQINHQNPASYSNVDSLTFLFDVGAALQITNFKEGNRKLNANNSNFEYVTMSFRVAPRFGMSAGIIPISNIGYDYYTTNKVSEGSTTSYTTQYNGSGGTRVMYIGAGWQPIKNFSIGANIGYLWGSYNRNVVNSYTDENANTIGRYYSAEINSYKFDVGAQYTFKLNSKNNITLGATYSLGHDLGGSATLQEISNSLNTSDTITVTHDKAISIPHSYSVGLAWYHTKKIRLGADYTLQQWSTCKFPDLTSKGYEVTKSAYQDRHKVAFGGEFVNNVNSRRYLDRVHVRAGASYTTPYLKINGQDGPKEISATIGLGLPISNSWNNRSMLNISAQWAQNNAKGMIRENTFRINIGITFNERWFQKWKVE
;
A
#
# COMPACT_ATOMS: atom_id res chain seq x y z
N MET A 1 27.49 11.84 14.42
CA MET A 1 27.07 10.53 13.90
C MET A 1 26.39 9.63 14.93
N LYS A 2 26.94 9.38 16.14
CA LYS A 2 26.29 8.49 17.14
C LYS A 2 24.92 8.96 17.65
N LYS A 3 24.66 10.27 17.76
CA LYS A 3 23.37 10.81 18.24
C LYS A 3 22.27 10.76 17.18
N THR A 4 22.58 10.84 15.90
CA THR A 4 21.65 10.74 14.77
C THR A 4 21.18 9.30 14.57
N PHE A 5 22.04 8.33 14.81
CA PHE A 5 21.71 6.90 14.71
C PHE A 5 20.76 6.44 15.83
N LEU A 6 20.88 7.02 17.02
CA LEU A 6 20.00 6.74 18.16
C LEU A 6 18.59 7.27 17.93
N PHE A 7 18.45 8.43 17.27
CA PHE A 7 17.16 9.01 16.91
C PHE A 7 16.43 8.21 15.82
N LEU A 8 17.18 7.63 14.88
CA LEU A 8 16.64 6.76 13.83
C LEU A 8 16.14 5.41 14.39
N MET A 9 16.75 4.89 15.46
CA MET A 9 16.29 3.64 16.12
C MET A 9 15.05 3.81 16.98
N LEU A 10 14.73 5.02 17.44
CA LEU A 10 13.55 5.30 18.26
C LEU A 10 12.26 5.50 17.42
N LEU A 11 12.38 5.86 16.14
CA LEU A 11 11.24 6.07 15.25
C LEU A 11 10.37 4.82 15.01
N PRO A 12 10.93 3.61 14.82
CA PRO A 12 10.09 2.44 14.54
C PRO A 12 9.28 1.95 15.75
N THR A 13 9.68 2.24 16.97
CA THR A 13 8.96 1.74 18.16
C THR A 13 7.64 2.47 18.42
N MET A 14 7.47 3.69 17.92
CA MET A 14 6.22 4.44 18.04
C MET A 14 5.21 4.16 16.91
N ALA A 15 5.66 3.61 15.80
CA ALA A 15 4.82 3.40 14.60
C ALA A 15 3.97 2.12 14.66
N PHE A 16 4.26 1.19 15.56
CA PHE A 16 3.53 -0.08 15.63
C PHE A 16 2.25 -0.04 16.46
N ALA A 17 1.92 1.09 17.10
CA ALA A 17 0.81 1.19 18.05
C ALA A 17 -0.48 1.77 17.46
N GLN A 18 -0.49 2.29 16.22
CA GLN A 18 -1.69 2.85 15.61
C GLN A 18 -2.12 2.06 14.38
N SER A 19 -3.42 1.75 14.29
CA SER A 19 -4.01 1.23 13.06
C SER A 19 -3.87 2.28 11.95
N GLY A 20 -3.38 1.85 10.78
CA GLY A 20 -3.12 2.76 9.65
C GLY A 20 -4.36 3.35 8.99
N THR A 21 -5.55 3.10 9.52
CA THR A 21 -6.83 3.57 8.99
C THR A 21 -7.92 3.53 10.06
N ASN A 22 -8.98 4.32 9.87
CA ASN A 22 -10.24 4.24 10.64
C ASN A 22 -11.43 3.94 9.71
N SER A 23 -11.16 3.43 8.51
CA SER A 23 -12.19 3.19 7.52
C SER A 23 -13.05 1.98 7.84
N PRO A 24 -14.38 2.11 7.92
CA PRO A 24 -15.30 0.97 8.03
C PRO A 24 -15.15 -0.04 6.89
N TYR A 25 -14.69 0.38 5.71
CA TYR A 25 -14.42 -0.54 4.60
C TYR A 25 -13.29 -1.53 4.89
N SER A 26 -12.41 -1.20 5.84
CA SER A 26 -11.32 -2.10 6.24
C SER A 26 -11.78 -3.36 6.97
N GLN A 27 -13.09 -3.45 7.31
CA GLN A 27 -13.67 -4.65 7.91
C GLN A 27 -13.86 -5.81 6.90
N TYR A 28 -13.78 -5.55 5.61
CA TYR A 28 -14.03 -6.55 4.57
C TYR A 28 -12.74 -7.06 3.93
N GLY A 29 -12.74 -8.33 3.53
CA GLY A 29 -11.62 -8.95 2.84
C GLY A 29 -10.29 -8.81 3.61
N LEU A 30 -9.21 -8.47 2.93
CA LEU A 30 -7.89 -8.21 3.53
C LEU A 30 -7.75 -6.79 4.10
N GLY A 31 -8.83 -6.01 4.19
CA GLY A 31 -8.79 -4.63 4.62
C GLY A 31 -8.55 -3.64 3.48
N LEU A 32 -8.13 -2.42 3.81
CA LEU A 32 -7.74 -1.44 2.79
C LEU A 32 -6.36 -1.79 2.23
N LEU A 33 -6.30 -1.98 0.91
CA LEU A 33 -5.02 -2.20 0.22
C LEU A 33 -4.18 -0.93 0.25
N SER A 34 -2.92 -1.07 0.68
CA SER A 34 -1.99 0.05 0.76
C SER A 34 -1.51 0.50 -0.61
N ASP A 35 -1.22 1.79 -0.73
CA ASP A 35 -0.53 2.32 -1.90
C ASP A 35 0.91 1.83 -1.91
N GLN A 36 1.31 1.16 -3.00
CA GLN A 36 2.64 0.55 -3.14
C GLN A 36 3.69 1.54 -3.67
N SER A 37 3.36 2.82 -3.82
CA SER A 37 4.30 3.83 -4.33
C SER A 37 5.26 4.32 -3.25
N THR A 38 6.47 4.71 -3.67
CA THR A 38 7.48 5.38 -2.85
C THR A 38 7.37 6.90 -2.98
N GLY A 39 8.22 7.66 -2.29
CA GLY A 39 8.11 9.11 -2.23
C GLY A 39 8.09 9.81 -3.59
N PHE A 40 8.85 9.31 -4.57
CA PHE A 40 8.94 9.97 -5.87
C PHE A 40 7.70 9.76 -6.75
N ASN A 41 7.19 8.53 -6.83
CA ASN A 41 6.10 8.21 -7.74
C ASN A 41 4.71 8.37 -7.09
N ARG A 42 4.63 8.46 -5.77
CA ARG A 42 3.40 8.77 -5.05
C ARG A 42 2.82 10.12 -5.47
N ALA A 43 3.68 11.12 -5.65
CA ALA A 43 3.27 12.43 -6.16
C ALA A 43 2.83 12.42 -7.63
N MET A 44 3.07 11.31 -8.34
CA MET A 44 2.70 11.10 -9.75
C MET A 44 1.57 10.07 -9.92
N GLY A 45 0.62 9.99 -8.98
CA GLY A 45 -0.49 9.04 -9.03
C GLY A 45 -0.09 7.58 -8.85
N GLY A 46 1.15 7.30 -8.46
CA GLY A 46 1.68 5.95 -8.25
C GLY A 46 2.19 5.27 -9.52
N VAL A 47 2.46 6.02 -10.60
CA VAL A 47 3.04 5.48 -11.85
C VAL A 47 4.43 4.91 -11.59
N ALA A 48 4.67 3.67 -12.02
CA ALA A 48 5.88 2.93 -11.68
C ALA A 48 6.43 2.05 -12.81
N GLN A 49 5.57 1.48 -13.66
CA GLN A 49 5.96 0.36 -14.51
C GLN A 49 7.04 0.71 -15.53
N GLY A 50 6.92 1.88 -16.17
CA GLY A 50 7.93 2.39 -17.10
C GLY A 50 9.01 3.25 -16.44
N MET A 51 8.92 3.54 -15.13
CA MET A 51 9.88 4.41 -14.44
C MET A 51 11.21 3.70 -14.22
N HIS A 52 12.29 4.26 -14.76
CA HIS A 52 13.65 3.68 -14.78
C HIS A 52 14.68 4.70 -14.30
N GLU A 53 14.61 5.04 -12.99
CA GLU A 53 15.42 6.08 -12.36
C GLU A 53 16.68 5.49 -11.73
N SER A 54 17.77 6.27 -11.75
CA SER A 54 19.05 5.82 -11.19
C SER A 54 19.26 6.19 -9.71
N ASN A 55 18.48 7.15 -9.21
CA ASN A 55 18.60 7.72 -7.87
C ASN A 55 17.31 7.65 -7.05
N GLN A 56 16.35 6.85 -7.48
CA GLN A 56 15.08 6.58 -6.81
C GLN A 56 14.82 5.06 -6.79
N ILE A 57 14.16 4.58 -5.76
CA ILE A 57 13.86 3.16 -5.62
C ILE A 57 12.43 2.91 -6.13
N ASN A 58 12.29 2.05 -7.13
CA ASN A 58 11.02 1.63 -7.68
C ASN A 58 10.84 0.11 -7.47
N HIS A 59 10.32 -0.29 -6.31
CA HIS A 59 10.13 -1.71 -5.99
C HIS A 59 8.93 -2.35 -6.73
N GLN A 60 8.03 -1.55 -7.32
CA GLN A 60 6.90 -2.06 -8.08
C GLN A 60 7.32 -2.71 -9.41
N ASN A 61 8.47 -2.29 -9.98
CA ASN A 61 9.08 -2.98 -11.11
C ASN A 61 10.56 -3.27 -10.83
N PRO A 62 10.91 -4.49 -10.43
CA PRO A 62 12.29 -4.84 -10.04
C PRO A 62 13.31 -4.74 -11.18
N ALA A 63 12.89 -4.70 -12.44
CA ALA A 63 13.80 -4.47 -13.56
C ALA A 63 14.52 -3.10 -13.46
N SER A 64 13.90 -2.12 -12.78
CA SER A 64 14.44 -0.78 -12.59
C SER A 64 15.73 -0.75 -11.75
N TYR A 65 15.97 -1.75 -10.90
CA TYR A 65 17.18 -1.81 -10.05
C TYR A 65 18.48 -1.88 -10.87
N SER A 66 18.40 -2.40 -12.09
CA SER A 66 19.56 -2.46 -13.01
C SER A 66 20.15 -1.09 -13.36
N ASN A 67 19.38 0.00 -13.15
CA ASN A 67 19.76 1.38 -13.48
C ASN A 67 20.37 2.16 -12.30
N VAL A 68 20.46 1.58 -11.12
CA VAL A 68 21.04 2.25 -9.95
C VAL A 68 22.46 2.71 -10.26
N ASP A 69 22.77 3.96 -9.93
CA ASP A 69 24.08 4.58 -10.17
C ASP A 69 25.23 3.80 -9.49
N SER A 70 26.42 3.88 -10.06
CA SER A 70 27.60 3.25 -9.47
C SER A 70 28.05 3.95 -8.18
N LEU A 71 28.61 3.17 -7.26
CA LEU A 71 29.11 3.66 -5.97
C LEU A 71 28.03 4.34 -5.13
N THR A 72 26.77 3.91 -5.24
CA THR A 72 25.62 4.51 -4.60
C THR A 72 24.94 3.51 -3.70
N PHE A 73 24.57 3.96 -2.52
CA PHE A 73 23.62 3.31 -1.63
C PHE A 73 22.43 4.24 -1.45
N LEU A 74 21.27 3.78 -1.90
CA LEU A 74 20.00 4.48 -1.72
C LEU A 74 19.28 3.92 -0.50
N PHE A 75 18.81 4.79 0.37
CA PHE A 75 17.92 4.46 1.48
C PHE A 75 16.72 5.39 1.42
N ASP A 76 15.53 4.83 1.33
CA ASP A 76 14.29 5.58 1.18
C ASP A 76 13.29 5.18 2.27
N VAL A 77 12.76 6.17 2.97
CA VAL A 77 11.79 6.01 4.03
C VAL A 77 10.62 6.95 3.82
N GLY A 78 9.41 6.47 4.04
CA GLY A 78 8.20 7.27 3.87
C GLY A 78 7.24 7.16 5.04
N ALA A 79 6.60 8.30 5.34
CA ALA A 79 5.50 8.41 6.30
C ALA A 79 4.38 9.25 5.72
N ALA A 80 3.17 9.04 6.21
CA ALA A 80 1.99 9.80 5.80
C ALA A 80 1.17 10.25 7.00
N LEU A 81 0.63 11.45 6.89
CA LEU A 81 -0.40 12.00 7.77
C LEU A 81 -1.67 12.11 6.96
N GLN A 82 -2.80 11.62 7.48
CA GLN A 82 -4.07 11.66 6.76
C GLN A 82 -5.22 12.11 7.65
N ILE A 83 -6.15 12.83 7.03
CA ILE A 83 -7.44 13.21 7.58
C ILE A 83 -8.50 12.63 6.66
N THR A 84 -9.39 11.81 7.21
CA THR A 84 -10.50 11.21 6.47
C THR A 84 -11.82 11.77 6.96
N ASN A 85 -12.60 12.30 6.03
CA ASN A 85 -13.97 12.76 6.28
C ASN A 85 -14.93 11.68 5.80
N PHE A 86 -15.67 11.11 6.74
CA PHE A 86 -16.75 10.14 6.51
C PHE A 86 -18.07 10.85 6.38
N LYS A 87 -18.88 10.45 5.41
CA LYS A 87 -20.23 10.96 5.23
C LYS A 87 -21.22 9.82 4.95
N GLU A 88 -22.27 9.74 5.77
CA GLU A 88 -23.39 8.84 5.58
C GLU A 88 -24.70 9.63 5.81
N GLY A 89 -25.48 9.80 4.75
CA GLY A 89 -26.65 10.68 4.79
C GLY A 89 -26.29 12.09 5.22
N ASN A 90 -26.86 12.54 6.36
CA ASN A 90 -26.59 13.83 6.97
C ASN A 90 -25.48 13.80 8.06
N ARG A 91 -25.00 12.61 8.44
CA ARG A 91 -23.94 12.46 9.45
C ARG A 91 -22.57 12.65 8.81
N LYS A 92 -21.69 13.34 9.52
CA LYS A 92 -20.29 13.56 9.13
C LYS A 92 -19.41 13.28 10.32
N LEU A 93 -18.29 12.61 10.11
CA LEU A 93 -17.26 12.31 11.10
C LEU A 93 -15.89 12.50 10.47
N ASN A 94 -14.92 12.95 11.25
CA ASN A 94 -13.54 13.10 10.83
C ASN A 94 -12.65 12.19 11.67
N ALA A 95 -11.67 11.56 11.03
CA ALA A 95 -10.64 10.81 11.72
C ALA A 95 -9.25 11.18 11.20
N ASN A 96 -8.27 11.20 12.11
CA ASN A 96 -6.89 11.51 11.82
C ASN A 96 -6.04 10.26 12.04
N ASN A 97 -5.15 9.96 11.10
CA ASN A 97 -4.20 8.86 11.21
C ASN A 97 -2.81 9.29 10.78
N SER A 98 -1.81 8.62 11.33
CA SER A 98 -0.44 8.69 10.87
C SER A 98 0.06 7.29 10.55
N ASN A 99 0.73 7.14 9.42
CA ASN A 99 1.23 5.85 8.95
C ASN A 99 2.70 5.93 8.65
N PHE A 100 3.40 4.89 9.04
CA PHE A 100 4.67 4.55 8.46
C PHE A 100 4.41 3.75 7.18
N GLU A 101 4.89 4.27 6.04
CA GLU A 101 4.48 3.76 4.74
C GLU A 101 5.46 2.72 4.17
N TYR A 102 6.76 2.95 4.27
CA TYR A 102 7.76 2.01 3.77
C TYR A 102 9.17 2.36 4.25
N VAL A 103 10.03 1.34 4.25
CA VAL A 103 11.50 1.47 4.26
C VAL A 103 12.04 0.63 3.14
N THR A 104 12.85 1.21 2.28
CA THR A 104 13.51 0.50 1.19
C THR A 104 14.95 0.94 1.04
N MET A 105 15.79 0.05 0.56
CA MET A 105 17.18 0.33 0.22
C MET A 105 17.51 -0.28 -1.14
N SER A 106 18.45 0.34 -1.84
CA SER A 106 18.93 -0.19 -3.12
C SER A 106 20.39 0.19 -3.35
N PHE A 107 21.13 -0.69 -3.98
CA PHE A 107 22.53 -0.49 -4.30
C PHE A 107 22.94 -1.26 -5.54
N ARG A 108 23.99 -0.78 -6.19
CA ARG A 108 24.55 -1.42 -7.35
C ARG A 108 25.63 -2.41 -6.94
N VAL A 109 25.46 -3.68 -7.32
CA VAL A 109 26.42 -4.76 -7.03
C VAL A 109 27.47 -4.88 -8.12
N ALA A 110 27.03 -4.80 -9.38
CA ALA A 110 27.91 -4.91 -10.56
C ALA A 110 27.41 -3.99 -11.69
N PRO A 111 28.19 -3.76 -12.75
CA PRO A 111 27.68 -3.04 -13.92
C PRO A 111 26.38 -3.64 -14.44
N ARG A 112 25.31 -2.82 -14.55
CA ARG A 112 23.99 -3.22 -15.02
C ARG A 112 23.28 -4.23 -14.09
N PHE A 113 23.72 -4.39 -12.86
CA PHE A 113 23.13 -5.28 -11.87
C PHE A 113 23.00 -4.56 -10.54
N GLY A 114 21.76 -4.38 -10.09
CA GLY A 114 21.41 -3.75 -8.82
C GLY A 114 20.52 -4.64 -7.97
N MET A 115 20.54 -4.40 -6.68
CA MET A 115 19.70 -5.08 -5.69
C MET A 115 18.90 -4.06 -4.88
N SER A 116 17.77 -4.52 -4.37
CA SER A 116 16.93 -3.75 -3.44
C SER A 116 16.40 -4.66 -2.36
N ALA A 117 16.16 -4.10 -1.18
CA ALA A 117 15.44 -4.76 -0.10
C ALA A 117 14.60 -3.73 0.65
N GLY A 118 13.55 -4.20 1.34
CA GLY A 118 12.72 -3.28 2.10
C GLY A 118 11.55 -3.95 2.78
N ILE A 119 10.78 -3.12 3.52
CA ILE A 119 9.54 -3.50 4.17
C ILE A 119 8.47 -2.53 3.70
N ILE A 120 7.37 -3.08 3.18
CA ILE A 120 6.22 -2.33 2.68
C ILE A 120 4.91 -2.93 3.20
N PRO A 121 3.90 -2.11 3.52
CA PRO A 121 2.57 -2.60 3.87
C PRO A 121 1.83 -3.06 2.62
N ILE A 122 1.04 -4.13 2.74
CA ILE A 122 0.15 -4.63 1.68
C ILE A 122 -1.28 -4.20 1.96
N SER A 123 -1.71 -4.31 3.23
CA SER A 123 -3.05 -3.91 3.66
C SER A 123 -3.06 -3.38 5.08
N ASN A 124 -4.09 -2.59 5.41
CA ASN A 124 -4.32 -2.08 6.76
C ASN A 124 -5.78 -2.33 7.16
N ILE A 125 -5.98 -2.72 8.42
CA ILE A 125 -7.29 -2.88 9.05
C ILE A 125 -7.31 -2.02 10.31
N GLY A 126 -8.35 -1.19 10.44
CA GLY A 126 -8.56 -0.38 11.63
C GLY A 126 -9.91 0.30 11.57
N TYR A 127 -10.80 -0.04 12.49
CA TYR A 127 -12.09 0.59 12.66
C TYR A 127 -12.62 0.30 14.07
N ASP A 128 -13.39 1.23 14.60
CA ASP A 128 -14.16 1.07 15.82
C ASP A 128 -15.39 1.96 15.72
N TYR A 129 -16.57 1.34 15.60
CA TYR A 129 -17.83 2.03 15.51
C TYR A 129 -18.98 1.15 16.02
N TYR A 130 -20.12 1.75 16.25
CA TYR A 130 -21.31 1.03 16.68
C TYR A 130 -22.56 1.51 15.94
N THR A 131 -23.54 0.62 15.87
CA THR A 131 -24.90 0.92 15.38
C THR A 131 -25.91 0.54 16.44
N THR A 132 -26.94 1.37 16.63
CA THR A 132 -28.03 1.07 17.55
C THR A 132 -29.32 0.94 16.76
N ASN A 133 -30.02 -0.17 16.93
CA ASN A 133 -31.27 -0.48 16.26
C ASN A 133 -32.32 -0.95 17.27
N LYS A 134 -33.59 -0.76 16.95
CA LYS A 134 -34.70 -1.37 17.71
C LYS A 134 -34.88 -2.82 17.29
N VAL A 135 -35.27 -3.69 18.22
CA VAL A 135 -35.52 -5.12 17.95
C VAL A 135 -36.67 -5.30 16.97
N SER A 136 -37.73 -4.47 17.09
CA SER A 136 -38.84 -4.40 16.13
C SER A 136 -39.45 -2.99 16.13
N GLU A 137 -40.22 -2.67 15.11
CA GLU A 137 -40.99 -1.42 15.06
C GLU A 137 -41.95 -1.36 16.27
N GLY A 138 -41.89 -0.27 17.08
CA GLY A 138 -42.67 -0.12 18.30
C GLY A 138 -42.09 -0.76 19.57
N SER A 139 -40.97 -1.52 19.48
CA SER A 139 -40.32 -2.08 20.63
C SER A 139 -39.59 -1.00 21.47
N THR A 140 -39.67 -1.15 22.82
CA THR A 140 -38.83 -0.40 23.77
C THR A 140 -37.43 -0.97 23.87
N THR A 141 -37.24 -2.25 23.47
CA THR A 141 -35.94 -2.92 23.50
C THR A 141 -35.14 -2.54 22.24
N SER A 142 -33.91 -2.08 22.48
CA SER A 142 -32.93 -1.80 21.45
C SER A 142 -31.70 -2.70 21.63
N TYR A 143 -30.94 -2.84 20.57
CA TYR A 143 -29.63 -3.50 20.62
C TYR A 143 -28.58 -2.62 19.97
N THR A 144 -27.37 -2.68 20.52
CA THR A 144 -26.19 -2.03 19.98
C THR A 144 -25.25 -3.08 19.47
N THR A 145 -24.88 -2.97 18.19
CA THR A 145 -23.83 -3.79 17.58
C THR A 145 -22.54 -2.96 17.54
N GLN A 146 -21.53 -3.41 18.22
CA GLN A 146 -20.20 -2.83 18.18
C GLN A 146 -19.36 -3.60 17.15
N TYR A 147 -18.69 -2.85 16.29
CA TYR A 147 -17.76 -3.34 15.28
C TYR A 147 -16.38 -2.79 15.59
N ASN A 148 -15.43 -3.67 15.84
CA ASN A 148 -14.04 -3.32 16.10
C ASN A 148 -13.12 -4.20 15.27
N GLY A 149 -12.05 -3.64 14.72
CA GLY A 149 -11.08 -4.43 13.98
C GLY A 149 -9.72 -3.76 13.92
N SER A 150 -8.70 -4.59 13.90
CA SER A 150 -7.31 -4.16 13.80
C SER A 150 -6.45 -5.19 13.06
N GLY A 151 -5.33 -4.74 12.50
CA GLY A 151 -4.38 -5.62 11.84
C GLY A 151 -3.91 -5.08 10.49
N GLY A 152 -3.54 -6.02 9.63
CA GLY A 152 -3.03 -5.76 8.28
C GLY A 152 -1.86 -6.66 7.94
N THR A 153 -1.42 -6.58 6.69
CA THR A 153 -0.34 -7.42 6.17
C THR A 153 0.81 -6.57 5.66
N ARG A 154 2.02 -7.08 5.80
CA ARG A 154 3.27 -6.47 5.36
C ARG A 154 4.12 -7.49 4.62
N VAL A 155 5.03 -7.01 3.77
CA VAL A 155 6.02 -7.83 3.12
C VAL A 155 7.42 -7.25 3.35
N MET A 156 8.36 -8.10 3.72
CA MET A 156 9.79 -7.84 3.67
C MET A 156 10.33 -8.52 2.42
N TYR A 157 10.93 -7.76 1.53
CA TYR A 157 11.41 -8.27 0.25
C TYR A 157 12.90 -8.04 0.07
N ILE A 158 13.49 -8.90 -0.74
CA ILE A 158 14.78 -8.70 -1.40
C ILE A 158 14.57 -8.93 -2.90
N GLY A 159 15.21 -8.11 -3.71
CA GLY A 159 15.08 -8.19 -5.15
C GLY A 159 16.37 -7.84 -5.87
N ALA A 160 16.41 -8.26 -7.13
CA ALA A 160 17.52 -7.99 -8.04
C ALA A 160 17.00 -7.58 -9.42
N GLY A 161 17.72 -6.67 -10.07
CA GLY A 161 17.48 -6.25 -11.44
C GLY A 161 18.76 -6.31 -12.26
N TRP A 162 18.64 -6.83 -13.45
CA TRP A 162 19.75 -7.02 -14.38
C TRP A 162 19.39 -6.53 -15.78
N GLN A 163 20.34 -5.88 -16.44
CA GLN A 163 20.24 -5.46 -17.82
C GLN A 163 21.14 -6.34 -18.71
N PRO A 164 20.66 -7.53 -19.17
CA PRO A 164 21.47 -8.48 -19.96
C PRO A 164 21.95 -7.88 -21.28
N ILE A 165 21.07 -7.17 -21.94
CA ILE A 165 21.37 -6.48 -23.20
C ILE A 165 21.03 -5.00 -23.10
N LYS A 166 21.61 -4.18 -23.95
CA LYS A 166 21.38 -2.73 -23.96
C LYS A 166 19.89 -2.41 -24.05
N ASN A 167 19.41 -1.54 -23.18
CA ASN A 167 18.04 -1.04 -23.09
C ASN A 167 16.98 -2.05 -22.60
N PHE A 168 17.31 -3.32 -22.39
CA PHE A 168 16.41 -4.33 -21.87
C PHE A 168 16.84 -4.76 -20.47
N SER A 169 15.94 -4.64 -19.50
CA SER A 169 16.16 -4.98 -18.10
C SER A 169 15.10 -5.97 -17.64
N ILE A 170 15.51 -6.91 -16.80
CA ILE A 170 14.64 -7.86 -16.11
C ILE A 170 14.95 -7.81 -14.62
N GLY A 171 14.00 -8.23 -13.80
CA GLY A 171 14.23 -8.29 -12.36
C GLY A 171 13.18 -9.13 -11.66
N ALA A 172 13.49 -9.48 -10.42
CA ALA A 172 12.56 -10.21 -9.56
C ALA A 172 12.69 -9.76 -8.10
N ASN A 173 11.57 -9.80 -7.38
CA ASN A 173 11.50 -9.68 -5.93
C ASN A 173 10.99 -11.00 -5.34
N ILE A 174 11.58 -11.44 -4.24
CA ILE A 174 11.03 -12.45 -3.36
C ILE A 174 10.88 -11.83 -1.98
N GLY A 175 9.76 -12.11 -1.32
CA GLY A 175 9.46 -11.54 -0.02
C GLY A 175 8.78 -12.52 0.90
N TYR A 176 8.94 -12.28 2.20
CA TYR A 176 8.15 -12.89 3.26
C TYR A 176 6.98 -11.98 3.56
N LEU A 177 5.77 -12.50 3.37
CA LEU A 177 4.50 -11.84 3.64
C LEU A 177 3.98 -12.32 4.99
N TRP A 178 3.70 -11.40 5.91
CA TRP A 178 3.15 -11.73 7.21
C TRP A 178 2.12 -10.70 7.66
N GLY A 179 1.29 -11.11 8.60
CA GLY A 179 0.32 -10.22 9.22
C GLY A 179 -0.73 -10.97 10.01
N SER A 180 -1.67 -10.23 10.55
CA SER A 180 -2.82 -10.76 11.24
C SER A 180 -3.99 -9.82 11.11
N TYR A 181 -5.19 -10.32 11.32
CA TYR A 181 -6.33 -9.48 11.60
C TYR A 181 -7.15 -10.01 12.77
N ASN A 182 -7.74 -9.07 13.50
CA ASN A 182 -8.77 -9.34 14.49
C ASN A 182 -9.97 -8.48 14.13
N ARG A 183 -11.17 -9.07 14.13
CA ARG A 183 -12.44 -8.39 13.88
C ARG A 183 -13.44 -8.89 14.89
N ASN A 184 -14.09 -7.99 15.59
CA ASN A 184 -15.03 -8.32 16.61
C ASN A 184 -16.39 -7.67 16.25
N VAL A 185 -17.44 -8.45 16.39
CA VAL A 185 -18.83 -7.99 16.25
C VAL A 185 -19.57 -8.43 17.50
N VAL A 186 -19.95 -7.49 18.35
CA VAL A 186 -20.60 -7.78 19.63
C VAL A 186 -21.98 -7.12 19.66
N ASN A 187 -23.03 -7.91 19.86
CA ASN A 187 -24.39 -7.46 20.03
C ASN A 187 -24.74 -7.41 21.52
N SER A 188 -25.12 -6.23 22.01
CA SER A 188 -25.61 -6.01 23.37
C SER A 188 -27.03 -5.45 23.34
N TYR A 189 -27.90 -5.98 24.18
CA TYR A 189 -29.31 -5.59 24.27
C TYR A 189 -29.56 -4.72 25.49
N THR A 190 -30.57 -3.85 25.44
CA THR A 190 -31.03 -3.08 26.61
C THR A 190 -31.85 -3.95 27.57
N ASP A 191 -32.28 -5.11 27.16
CA ASP A 191 -32.93 -6.10 28.04
C ASP A 191 -31.84 -7.00 28.64
N GLU A 192 -31.70 -6.99 29.94
CA GLU A 192 -30.69 -7.76 30.68
C GLU A 192 -30.91 -9.29 30.57
N ASN A 193 -32.11 -9.73 30.23
CA ASN A 193 -32.42 -11.15 30.00
C ASN A 193 -32.05 -11.64 28.58
N ALA A 194 -31.72 -10.74 27.66
CA ALA A 194 -31.32 -11.11 26.32
C ALA A 194 -29.85 -11.55 26.27
N ASN A 195 -29.57 -12.61 25.54
CA ASN A 195 -28.22 -13.11 25.35
C ASN A 195 -27.35 -12.11 24.58
N THR A 196 -26.19 -11.81 25.08
CA THR A 196 -25.14 -11.09 24.34
C THR A 196 -24.41 -12.07 23.44
N ILE A 197 -24.34 -11.78 22.13
CA ILE A 197 -23.61 -12.59 21.17
C ILE A 197 -22.38 -11.82 20.67
N GLY A 198 -21.21 -12.39 20.91
CA GLY A 198 -19.95 -11.89 20.40
C GLY A 198 -19.38 -12.81 19.32
N ARG A 199 -18.98 -12.24 18.19
CA ARG A 199 -18.27 -12.95 17.12
C ARG A 199 -16.87 -12.36 16.99
N TYR A 200 -15.87 -13.20 17.19
CA TYR A 200 -14.47 -12.83 17.18
C TYR A 200 -13.78 -13.58 16.02
N TYR A 201 -13.42 -12.82 15.01
CA TYR A 201 -12.68 -13.33 13.85
C TYR A 201 -11.21 -13.00 14.01
N SER A 202 -10.36 -14.00 13.92
CA SER A 202 -8.92 -13.81 13.91
C SER A 202 -8.30 -14.57 12.74
N ALA A 203 -7.23 -14.03 12.17
CA ALA A 203 -6.40 -14.78 11.25
C ALA A 203 -4.93 -14.42 11.44
N GLU A 204 -4.10 -15.43 11.32
CA GLU A 204 -2.67 -15.28 11.16
C GLU A 204 -2.30 -15.59 9.71
N ILE A 205 -1.43 -14.76 9.14
CA ILE A 205 -0.99 -14.87 7.76
C ILE A 205 0.52 -14.93 7.74
N ASN A 206 1.05 -16.01 7.17
CA ASN A 206 2.46 -16.17 6.89
C ASN A 206 2.63 -16.85 5.53
N SER A 207 3.34 -16.21 4.62
CA SER A 207 3.49 -16.73 3.26
C SER A 207 4.66 -16.04 2.55
N TYR A 208 4.78 -16.27 1.28
CA TYR A 208 5.74 -15.59 0.42
C TYR A 208 5.03 -14.62 -0.55
N LYS A 209 5.80 -13.73 -1.15
CA LYS A 209 5.38 -12.91 -2.29
C LYS A 209 6.47 -12.97 -3.35
N PHE A 210 6.08 -13.16 -4.60
CA PHE A 210 7.00 -13.23 -5.73
C PHE A 210 6.52 -12.33 -6.86
N ASP A 211 7.40 -11.42 -7.28
CA ASP A 211 7.14 -10.48 -8.36
C ASP A 211 8.27 -10.57 -9.40
N VAL A 212 7.92 -10.53 -10.67
CA VAL A 212 8.89 -10.39 -11.76
C VAL A 212 8.57 -9.17 -12.59
N GLY A 213 9.59 -8.55 -13.16
CA GLY A 213 9.44 -7.36 -13.98
C GLY A 213 10.37 -7.33 -15.17
N ALA A 214 9.96 -6.63 -16.20
CA ALA A 214 10.74 -6.35 -17.37
C ALA A 214 10.56 -4.90 -17.81
N GLN A 215 11.61 -4.30 -18.37
CA GLN A 215 11.57 -2.96 -18.94
C GLN A 215 12.38 -2.94 -20.25
N TYR A 216 11.86 -2.20 -21.24
CA TYR A 216 12.59 -1.93 -22.48
C TYR A 216 12.53 -0.43 -22.81
N THR A 217 13.70 0.16 -23.04
CA THR A 217 13.82 1.59 -23.34
C THR A 217 14.10 1.81 -24.83
N PHE A 218 13.15 2.44 -25.51
CA PHE A 218 13.29 2.90 -26.90
C PHE A 218 13.90 4.30 -26.91
N LYS A 219 15.02 4.47 -27.57
CA LYS A 219 15.61 5.77 -27.86
C LYS A 219 15.02 6.30 -29.16
N LEU A 220 14.07 7.23 -29.09
CA LEU A 220 13.46 7.84 -30.26
C LEU A 220 14.43 8.81 -30.95
N ASN A 221 15.10 9.63 -30.14
CA ASN A 221 16.13 10.57 -30.58
C ASN A 221 17.01 10.98 -29.38
N SER A 222 17.93 11.93 -29.59
CA SER A 222 18.83 12.39 -28.52
C SER A 222 18.12 13.05 -27.32
N LYS A 223 16.87 13.47 -27.47
CA LYS A 223 16.09 14.18 -26.44
C LYS A 223 14.94 13.37 -25.89
N ASN A 224 14.49 12.32 -26.58
CA ASN A 224 13.27 11.58 -26.23
C ASN A 224 13.55 10.09 -26.12
N ASN A 225 13.14 9.53 -24.99
CA ASN A 225 13.15 8.10 -24.72
C ASN A 225 11.75 7.67 -24.26
N ILE A 226 11.33 6.46 -24.63
CA ILE A 226 10.14 5.80 -24.09
C ILE A 226 10.58 4.49 -23.45
N THR A 227 10.21 4.28 -22.19
CA THR A 227 10.41 3.01 -21.49
C THR A 227 9.06 2.33 -21.33
N LEU A 228 8.93 1.13 -21.87
CA LEU A 228 7.82 0.23 -21.58
C LEU A 228 8.21 -0.68 -20.43
N GLY A 229 7.27 -0.90 -19.51
CA GLY A 229 7.45 -1.79 -18.38
C GLY A 229 6.28 -2.73 -18.23
N ALA A 230 6.57 -3.93 -17.77
CA ALA A 230 5.57 -4.93 -17.41
C ALA A 230 5.99 -5.65 -16.14
N THR A 231 5.02 -6.02 -15.30
CA THR A 231 5.25 -6.82 -14.10
C THR A 231 4.16 -7.87 -13.93
N TYR A 232 4.55 -8.95 -13.26
CA TYR A 232 3.67 -10.01 -12.84
C TYR A 232 3.94 -10.36 -11.39
N SER A 233 2.87 -10.43 -10.56
CA SER A 233 2.92 -10.93 -9.20
C SER A 233 2.15 -12.24 -9.10
N LEU A 234 2.77 -13.25 -8.48
CA LEU A 234 2.20 -14.57 -8.33
C LEU A 234 1.09 -14.58 -7.26
N GLY A 235 -0.11 -14.97 -7.67
CA GLY A 235 -1.24 -15.21 -6.76
C GLY A 235 -1.22 -16.64 -6.24
N HIS A 236 -1.57 -16.82 -4.96
CA HIS A 236 -1.64 -18.13 -4.33
C HIS A 236 -2.41 -18.07 -3.00
N ASP A 237 -2.69 -19.26 -2.45
CA ASP A 237 -3.27 -19.38 -1.11
C ASP A 237 -2.21 -19.08 -0.05
N LEU A 238 -2.53 -18.19 0.90
CA LEU A 238 -1.64 -17.81 1.98
C LEU A 238 -1.56 -18.90 3.04
N GLY A 239 -0.41 -19.07 3.66
CA GLY A 239 -0.24 -19.88 4.86
C GLY A 239 -0.91 -19.22 6.07
N GLY A 240 -1.12 -20.03 7.12
CA GLY A 240 -1.79 -19.61 8.35
C GLY A 240 -3.24 -20.09 8.42
N SER A 241 -3.94 -19.68 9.48
CA SER A 241 -5.31 -20.10 9.78
C SER A 241 -6.21 -18.89 10.01
N ALA A 242 -7.50 -19.11 9.75
CA ALA A 242 -8.55 -18.15 10.06
C ALA A 242 -9.58 -18.80 10.98
N THR A 243 -9.90 -18.17 12.09
CA THR A 243 -10.75 -18.70 13.16
C THR A 243 -11.91 -17.75 13.43
N LEU A 244 -13.11 -18.31 13.53
CA LEU A 244 -14.26 -17.67 14.15
C LEU A 244 -14.50 -18.29 15.51
N GLN A 245 -14.61 -17.45 16.53
CA GLN A 245 -15.12 -17.80 17.83
C GLN A 245 -16.43 -17.04 18.08
N GLU A 246 -17.52 -17.75 18.23
CA GLU A 246 -18.83 -17.21 18.61
C GLU A 246 -19.08 -17.52 20.07
N ILE A 247 -19.33 -16.49 20.88
CA ILE A 247 -19.61 -16.59 22.31
C ILE A 247 -21.02 -16.08 22.54
N SER A 248 -21.90 -16.92 23.08
CA SER A 248 -23.24 -16.56 23.52
C SER A 248 -23.29 -16.54 25.04
N ASN A 249 -23.47 -15.37 25.61
CA ASN A 249 -23.57 -15.19 27.06
C ASN A 249 -25.02 -14.94 27.46
N SER A 250 -25.56 -15.84 28.32
CA SER A 250 -26.83 -15.69 29.02
C SER A 250 -26.54 -15.37 30.48
N LEU A 251 -27.58 -15.04 31.26
CA LEU A 251 -27.46 -14.76 32.70
C LEU A 251 -26.74 -15.86 33.48
N ASN A 252 -26.88 -17.13 33.10
CA ASN A 252 -26.38 -18.27 33.88
C ASN A 252 -25.42 -19.17 33.08
N THR A 253 -25.27 -18.97 31.77
CA THR A 253 -24.46 -19.84 30.91
C THR A 253 -23.71 -19.06 29.88
N SER A 254 -22.52 -19.53 29.55
CA SER A 254 -21.73 -19.07 28.42
C SER A 254 -21.45 -20.25 27.50
N ASP A 255 -21.84 -20.15 26.25
CA ASP A 255 -21.57 -21.16 25.23
C ASP A 255 -20.62 -20.59 24.18
N THR A 256 -19.65 -21.43 23.75
CA THR A 256 -18.61 -21.01 22.82
C THR A 256 -18.48 -22.02 21.68
N ILE A 257 -18.62 -21.53 20.48
CA ILE A 257 -18.39 -22.30 19.24
C ILE A 257 -17.12 -21.75 18.57
N THR A 258 -16.19 -22.64 18.22
CA THR A 258 -14.96 -22.27 17.50
C THR A 258 -14.85 -23.05 16.21
N VAL A 259 -14.63 -22.35 15.10
CA VAL A 259 -14.41 -22.93 13.77
C VAL A 259 -13.13 -22.35 13.18
N THR A 260 -12.23 -23.23 12.72
CA THR A 260 -10.94 -22.84 12.14
C THR A 260 -10.77 -23.44 10.75
N HIS A 261 -10.25 -22.63 9.84
CA HIS A 261 -9.90 -23.05 8.48
C HIS A 261 -8.44 -22.70 8.19
N ASP A 262 -7.66 -23.68 7.76
CA ASP A 262 -6.29 -23.47 7.31
C ASP A 262 -6.25 -23.03 5.85
N LYS A 263 -5.29 -22.16 5.50
CA LYS A 263 -5.08 -21.63 4.15
C LYS A 263 -6.36 -21.04 3.52
N ALA A 264 -7.15 -20.38 4.36
CA ALA A 264 -8.47 -19.86 4.00
C ALA A 264 -8.44 -18.55 3.19
N ILE A 265 -7.27 -17.92 3.07
CA ILE A 265 -7.09 -16.60 2.47
C ILE A 265 -6.16 -16.73 1.28
N SER A 266 -6.43 -15.99 0.20
CA SER A 266 -5.58 -15.97 -0.99
C SER A 266 -5.22 -14.53 -1.39
N ILE A 267 -4.10 -14.37 -2.10
CA ILE A 267 -3.75 -13.15 -2.83
C ILE A 267 -3.86 -13.39 -4.34
N PRO A 268 -4.22 -12.36 -5.12
CA PRO A 268 -4.48 -12.48 -6.55
C PRO A 268 -3.21 -12.55 -7.39
N HIS A 269 -3.31 -13.17 -8.55
CA HIS A 269 -2.42 -12.87 -9.66
C HIS A 269 -2.60 -11.40 -10.06
N SER A 270 -1.47 -10.68 -10.23
CA SER A 270 -1.49 -9.29 -10.62
C SER A 270 -0.62 -9.07 -11.85
N TYR A 271 -1.17 -8.37 -12.83
CA TYR A 271 -0.51 -8.01 -14.08
C TYR A 271 -0.50 -6.50 -14.19
N SER A 272 0.67 -5.94 -14.43
CA SER A 272 0.77 -4.50 -14.65
C SER A 272 1.59 -4.20 -15.89
N VAL A 273 1.16 -3.21 -16.65
CA VAL A 273 1.87 -2.68 -17.80
C VAL A 273 1.88 -1.17 -17.74
N GLY A 274 2.91 -0.56 -18.27
CA GLY A 274 2.95 0.90 -18.32
C GLY A 274 4.05 1.42 -19.22
N LEU A 275 3.98 2.71 -19.43
CA LEU A 275 4.96 3.44 -20.24
C LEU A 275 5.41 4.70 -19.50
N ALA A 276 6.67 5.07 -19.74
CA ALA A 276 7.21 6.36 -19.30
C ALA A 276 7.91 7.04 -20.47
N TRP A 277 7.52 8.27 -20.75
CA TRP A 277 8.16 9.13 -21.73
C TRP A 277 9.07 10.13 -21.02
N TYR A 278 10.30 10.20 -21.47
CA TYR A 278 11.33 11.11 -20.99
C TYR A 278 11.69 12.10 -22.07
N HIS A 279 11.47 13.38 -21.84
CA HIS A 279 11.94 14.45 -22.68
C HIS A 279 13.11 15.18 -22.03
N THR A 280 14.31 14.92 -22.56
CA THR A 280 15.56 15.40 -21.93
C THR A 280 15.68 14.91 -20.49
N LYS A 281 16.21 15.73 -19.58
CA LYS A 281 16.16 15.50 -18.12
C LYS A 281 15.09 16.36 -17.44
N LYS A 282 14.20 16.99 -18.23
CA LYS A 282 13.27 18.01 -17.73
C LYS A 282 11.86 17.49 -17.49
N ILE A 283 11.34 16.67 -18.40
CA ILE A 283 9.96 16.20 -18.34
C ILE A 283 9.95 14.68 -18.34
N ARG A 284 9.14 14.12 -17.45
CA ARG A 284 8.78 12.71 -17.39
C ARG A 284 7.28 12.59 -17.33
N LEU A 285 6.70 11.79 -18.19
CA LEU A 285 5.26 11.48 -18.16
C LEU A 285 5.13 9.94 -18.14
N GLY A 286 4.18 9.45 -17.38
CA GLY A 286 3.93 8.03 -17.29
C GLY A 286 2.46 7.69 -17.21
N ALA A 287 2.14 6.48 -17.68
CA ALA A 287 0.81 5.91 -17.59
C ALA A 287 0.93 4.41 -17.32
N ASP A 288 0.16 3.92 -16.35
CA ASP A 288 0.16 2.52 -15.94
C ASP A 288 -1.27 1.96 -15.88
N TYR A 289 -1.38 0.68 -16.20
CA TYR A 289 -2.57 -0.12 -15.98
C TYR A 289 -2.21 -1.38 -15.18
N THR A 290 -3.02 -1.68 -14.16
CA THR A 290 -2.86 -2.86 -13.31
C THR A 290 -4.17 -3.62 -13.22
N LEU A 291 -4.12 -4.93 -13.45
CA LEU A 291 -5.20 -5.90 -13.24
C LEU A 291 -4.81 -6.83 -12.10
N GLN A 292 -5.69 -6.97 -11.10
CA GLN A 292 -5.56 -7.93 -10.02
C GLN A 292 -6.78 -8.86 -10.03
N GLN A 293 -6.55 -10.17 -10.20
CA GLN A 293 -7.61 -11.18 -10.34
C GLN A 293 -8.14 -11.65 -8.98
N TRP A 294 -8.75 -10.73 -8.24
CA TRP A 294 -9.32 -11.00 -6.92
C TRP A 294 -10.49 -11.97 -6.96
N SER A 295 -11.24 -12.05 -8.06
CA SER A 295 -12.40 -12.97 -8.23
C SER A 295 -12.01 -14.44 -8.07
N THR A 296 -10.72 -14.78 -8.22
CA THR A 296 -10.21 -16.15 -8.02
C THR A 296 -9.82 -16.44 -6.56
N CYS A 297 -9.73 -15.40 -5.72
CA CYS A 297 -9.24 -15.49 -4.35
C CYS A 297 -10.30 -16.01 -3.39
N LYS A 298 -9.82 -16.71 -2.36
CA LYS A 298 -10.63 -17.23 -1.26
C LYS A 298 -10.60 -16.29 -0.08
N PHE A 299 -11.71 -16.25 0.65
CA PHE A 299 -11.81 -15.57 1.94
C PHE A 299 -12.81 -16.30 2.84
N PRO A 300 -12.51 -16.47 4.15
CA PRO A 300 -13.45 -17.07 5.08
C PRO A 300 -14.53 -16.04 5.45
N ASP A 301 -15.78 -16.41 5.32
CA ASP A 301 -16.94 -15.57 5.59
C ASP A 301 -18.05 -16.35 6.28
N LEU A 302 -18.93 -15.64 7.00
CA LEU A 302 -20.11 -16.22 7.63
C LEU A 302 -21.24 -16.28 6.62
N THR A 303 -21.60 -17.50 6.20
CA THR A 303 -22.69 -17.79 5.27
C THR A 303 -23.90 -18.34 6.01
N SER A 304 -24.99 -18.62 5.30
CA SER A 304 -26.17 -19.32 5.85
C SER A 304 -25.87 -20.75 6.33
N LYS A 305 -24.74 -21.32 5.91
CA LYS A 305 -24.29 -22.67 6.30
C LYS A 305 -23.27 -22.66 7.44
N GLY A 306 -22.85 -21.48 7.90
CA GLY A 306 -21.82 -21.28 8.91
C GLY A 306 -20.61 -20.55 8.39
N TYR A 307 -19.48 -20.63 9.12
CA TYR A 307 -18.22 -20.02 8.72
C TYR A 307 -17.53 -20.88 7.67
N GLU A 308 -17.46 -20.42 6.45
CA GLU A 308 -16.98 -21.17 5.29
C GLU A 308 -16.01 -20.35 4.45
N VAL A 309 -15.12 -21.03 3.72
CA VAL A 309 -14.21 -20.40 2.76
C VAL A 309 -14.93 -20.20 1.42
N THR A 310 -15.11 -18.94 1.01
CA THR A 310 -15.84 -18.57 -0.20
C THR A 310 -14.98 -17.76 -1.16
N LYS A 311 -15.45 -17.58 -2.40
CA LYS A 311 -14.88 -16.65 -3.38
C LYS A 311 -15.80 -15.44 -3.64
N SER A 312 -16.93 -15.38 -2.95
CA SER A 312 -17.96 -14.36 -3.19
C SER A 312 -17.63 -12.97 -2.67
N ALA A 313 -16.63 -12.86 -1.79
CA ALA A 313 -16.23 -11.60 -1.17
C ALA A 313 -15.47 -10.65 -2.12
N TYR A 314 -15.01 -11.14 -3.28
CA TYR A 314 -14.07 -10.43 -4.13
C TYR A 314 -14.53 -10.30 -5.58
N GLN A 315 -13.99 -9.28 -6.25
CA GLN A 315 -14.07 -9.06 -7.69
C GLN A 315 -12.76 -8.51 -8.24
N ASP A 316 -12.54 -8.63 -9.54
CA ASP A 316 -11.32 -8.17 -10.18
C ASP A 316 -11.14 -6.66 -10.05
N ARG A 317 -9.93 -6.27 -9.69
CA ARG A 317 -9.57 -4.87 -9.47
C ARG A 317 -8.73 -4.36 -10.62
N HIS A 318 -9.18 -3.25 -11.19
CA HIS A 318 -8.47 -2.51 -12.23
C HIS A 318 -7.99 -1.17 -11.67
N LYS A 319 -6.74 -0.84 -11.91
CA LYS A 319 -6.18 0.48 -11.58
C LYS A 319 -5.56 1.09 -12.83
N VAL A 320 -5.92 2.34 -13.10
CA VAL A 320 -5.29 3.19 -14.11
C VAL A 320 -4.65 4.37 -13.41
N ALA A 321 -3.41 4.68 -13.74
CA ALA A 321 -2.68 5.80 -13.17
C ALA A 321 -2.00 6.62 -14.25
N PHE A 322 -2.00 7.94 -14.08
CA PHE A 322 -1.29 8.89 -14.92
C PHE A 322 -0.51 9.85 -14.04
N GLY A 323 0.69 10.21 -14.46
CA GLY A 323 1.49 11.15 -13.71
C GLY A 323 2.65 11.72 -14.49
N GLY A 324 3.17 12.81 -13.97
CA GLY A 324 4.30 13.48 -14.59
C GLY A 324 5.13 14.28 -13.61
N GLU A 325 6.36 14.51 -14.05
CA GLU A 325 7.35 15.33 -13.34
C GLU A 325 7.93 16.35 -14.30
N PHE A 326 8.15 17.55 -13.76
CA PHE A 326 8.88 18.62 -14.41
C PHE A 326 10.01 19.12 -13.51
N VAL A 327 11.20 19.32 -14.08
CA VAL A 327 12.33 20.00 -13.46
C VAL A 327 13.00 20.93 -14.47
N ASN A 328 13.24 22.17 -14.10
CA ASN A 328 13.80 23.15 -15.04
C ASN A 328 15.23 22.79 -15.47
N ASN A 329 16.13 22.58 -14.48
CA ASN A 329 17.51 22.18 -14.75
C ASN A 329 18.14 21.52 -13.51
N VAL A 330 18.35 20.22 -13.54
CA VAL A 330 18.94 19.42 -12.44
C VAL A 330 20.37 19.85 -12.07
N ASN A 331 21.07 20.52 -12.96
CA ASN A 331 22.46 20.97 -12.76
C ASN A 331 22.57 22.49 -12.50
N SER A 332 21.46 23.20 -12.33
CA SER A 332 21.49 24.66 -12.06
C SER A 332 22.14 24.98 -10.71
N ARG A 333 22.83 26.11 -10.63
CA ARG A 333 23.29 26.68 -9.36
C ARG A 333 22.12 27.21 -8.52
N ARG A 334 21.02 27.65 -9.17
CA ARG A 334 19.83 28.14 -8.50
C ARG A 334 19.04 26.95 -7.93
N TYR A 335 18.72 26.98 -6.64
CA TYR A 335 18.03 25.89 -5.97
C TYR A 335 16.67 25.57 -6.60
N LEU A 336 15.84 26.58 -6.87
CA LEU A 336 14.49 26.45 -7.42
C LEU A 336 14.47 25.77 -8.80
N ASP A 337 15.49 25.93 -9.61
CA ASP A 337 15.58 25.25 -10.92
C ASP A 337 15.76 23.72 -10.78
N ARG A 338 16.24 23.27 -9.64
CA ARG A 338 16.48 21.83 -9.33
C ARG A 338 15.31 21.17 -8.63
N VAL A 339 14.31 21.95 -8.22
CA VAL A 339 13.09 21.41 -7.60
C VAL A 339 12.31 20.63 -8.64
N HIS A 340 11.88 19.42 -8.29
CA HIS A 340 11.02 18.58 -9.10
C HIS A 340 9.56 18.87 -8.74
N VAL A 341 8.75 19.25 -9.71
CA VAL A 341 7.31 19.45 -9.55
C VAL A 341 6.61 18.23 -10.14
N ARG A 342 5.70 17.63 -9.39
CA ARG A 342 5.03 16.40 -9.77
C ARG A 342 3.53 16.53 -9.62
N ALA A 343 2.79 15.89 -10.51
CA ALA A 343 1.35 15.76 -10.41
C ALA A 343 0.90 14.42 -10.99
N GLY A 344 -0.24 13.93 -10.51
CA GLY A 344 -0.79 12.68 -11.02
C GLY A 344 -2.22 12.45 -10.57
N ALA A 345 -2.84 11.44 -11.18
CA ALA A 345 -4.17 11.00 -10.85
C ALA A 345 -4.28 9.48 -11.04
N SER A 346 -5.17 8.84 -10.29
CA SER A 346 -5.49 7.44 -10.50
C SER A 346 -6.97 7.16 -10.28
N TYR A 347 -7.44 6.11 -10.96
CA TYR A 347 -8.77 5.54 -10.80
C TYR A 347 -8.64 4.05 -10.54
N THR A 348 -9.36 3.56 -9.52
CA THR A 348 -9.30 2.16 -9.11
C THR A 348 -10.71 1.62 -8.92
N THR A 349 -11.03 0.48 -9.54
CA THR A 349 -12.27 -0.24 -9.31
C THR A 349 -12.22 -0.99 -7.96
N PRO A 350 -13.36 -1.28 -7.33
CA PRO A 350 -13.38 -2.04 -6.09
C PRO A 350 -12.86 -3.47 -6.29
N TYR A 351 -12.19 -4.01 -5.27
CA TYR A 351 -11.84 -5.43 -5.22
C TYR A 351 -12.79 -6.25 -4.35
N LEU A 352 -13.61 -5.55 -3.54
CA LEU A 352 -14.58 -6.13 -2.62
C LEU A 352 -15.97 -6.17 -3.21
N LYS A 353 -16.72 -7.21 -2.85
CA LYS A 353 -18.18 -7.24 -2.88
C LYS A 353 -18.70 -7.18 -1.45
N ILE A 354 -19.59 -6.24 -1.16
CA ILE A 354 -20.17 -6.00 0.15
C ILE A 354 -21.67 -6.25 0.05
N ASN A 355 -22.18 -7.28 0.73
CA ASN A 355 -23.58 -7.69 0.66
C ASN A 355 -24.07 -7.91 -0.78
N GLY A 356 -23.23 -8.50 -1.65
CA GLY A 356 -23.53 -8.77 -3.05
C GLY A 356 -23.45 -7.55 -3.99
N GLN A 357 -23.15 -6.36 -3.47
CA GLN A 357 -22.95 -5.13 -4.25
C GLN A 357 -21.47 -4.82 -4.41
N ASP A 358 -21.14 -4.01 -5.42
CA ASP A 358 -19.77 -3.53 -5.61
C ASP A 358 -19.35 -2.63 -4.44
N GLY A 359 -18.19 -2.89 -3.89
CA GLY A 359 -17.54 -2.07 -2.87
C GLY A 359 -17.13 -0.69 -3.38
N PRO A 360 -16.33 0.06 -2.60
CA PRO A 360 -15.95 1.42 -2.97
C PRO A 360 -14.95 1.46 -4.12
N LYS A 361 -15.24 2.27 -5.13
CA LYS A 361 -14.28 2.73 -6.13
C LYS A 361 -13.48 3.89 -5.58
N GLU A 362 -12.20 3.99 -5.95
CA GLU A 362 -11.30 5.05 -5.54
C GLU A 362 -10.94 5.96 -6.72
N ILE A 363 -11.02 7.27 -6.50
CA ILE A 363 -10.46 8.29 -7.39
C ILE A 363 -9.46 9.07 -6.56
N SER A 364 -8.24 9.25 -7.07
CA SER A 364 -7.25 10.07 -6.39
C SER A 364 -6.57 11.06 -7.31
N ALA A 365 -6.17 12.20 -6.72
CA ALA A 365 -5.34 13.20 -7.35
C ALA A 365 -4.18 13.54 -6.42
N THR A 366 -3.00 13.73 -6.99
CA THR A 366 -1.76 13.98 -6.26
C THR A 366 -1.00 15.16 -6.86
N ILE A 367 -0.34 15.92 -5.99
CA ILE A 367 0.62 16.95 -6.36
C ILE A 367 1.79 16.90 -5.37
N GLY A 368 2.99 17.17 -5.81
CA GLY A 368 4.12 17.13 -4.90
C GLY A 368 5.39 17.78 -5.43
N LEU A 369 6.34 17.87 -4.53
CA LEU A 369 7.65 18.45 -4.75
C LEU A 369 8.74 17.46 -4.38
N GLY A 370 9.76 17.36 -5.23
CA GLY A 370 11.02 16.72 -4.93
C GLY A 370 12.08 17.79 -4.67
N LEU A 371 12.49 17.91 -3.43
CA LEU A 371 13.44 18.92 -2.96
C LEU A 371 14.83 18.30 -2.84
N PRO A 372 15.79 18.65 -3.72
CA PRO A 372 17.13 18.08 -3.61
C PRO A 372 17.83 18.58 -2.35
N ILE A 373 18.34 17.63 -1.56
CA ILE A 373 19.16 17.91 -0.37
C ILE A 373 20.62 17.97 -0.81
N SER A 374 21.23 19.14 -0.62
CA SER A 374 22.63 19.32 -0.94
C SER A 374 23.52 18.55 0.05
N ASN A 375 24.35 17.65 -0.44
CA ASN A 375 25.49 17.12 0.28
C ASN A 375 26.78 17.52 -0.46
N SER A 376 27.93 17.41 0.21
CA SER A 376 29.25 17.82 -0.33
C SER A 376 29.71 16.98 -1.53
N TRP A 377 29.02 15.85 -1.83
CA TRP A 377 29.52 14.86 -2.76
C TRP A 377 28.72 14.73 -4.06
N ASN A 378 27.39 14.72 -4.03
CA ASN A 378 26.64 14.45 -5.26
C ASN A 378 25.26 15.13 -5.38
N ASN A 379 24.78 15.86 -4.37
CA ASN A 379 23.48 16.57 -4.39
C ASN A 379 22.27 15.72 -4.86
N ARG A 380 22.27 14.41 -4.56
CA ARG A 380 21.27 13.50 -5.10
C ARG A 380 20.29 12.96 -4.07
N SER A 381 20.50 13.22 -2.79
CA SER A 381 19.49 12.97 -1.76
C SER A 381 18.28 13.86 -2.00
N MET A 382 17.07 13.36 -1.74
CA MET A 382 15.85 14.09 -2.06
C MET A 382 14.82 13.98 -0.96
N LEU A 383 14.23 15.09 -0.57
CA LEU A 383 13.02 15.14 0.24
C LEU A 383 11.83 15.23 -0.69
N ASN A 384 10.95 14.23 -0.66
CA ASN A 384 9.74 14.17 -1.43
C ASN A 384 8.55 14.51 -0.53
N ILE A 385 7.80 15.55 -0.86
CA ILE A 385 6.59 15.95 -0.14
C ILE A 385 5.44 15.96 -1.14
N SER A 386 4.35 15.29 -0.83
CA SER A 386 3.17 15.32 -1.69
C SER A 386 1.88 15.42 -0.89
N ALA A 387 0.92 16.12 -1.47
CA ALA A 387 -0.47 16.15 -1.06
C ALA A 387 -1.27 15.21 -1.97
N GLN A 388 -2.11 14.39 -1.38
CA GLN A 388 -3.00 13.47 -2.08
C GLN A 388 -4.42 13.69 -1.57
N TRP A 389 -5.34 13.81 -2.49
CA TRP A 389 -6.76 13.67 -2.22
C TRP A 389 -7.25 12.35 -2.81
N ALA A 390 -7.96 11.56 -2.01
CA ALA A 390 -8.56 10.31 -2.45
C ALA A 390 -10.01 10.25 -1.98
N GLN A 391 -10.88 9.76 -2.85
CA GLN A 391 -12.29 9.54 -2.55
C GLN A 391 -12.67 8.09 -2.78
N ASN A 392 -13.16 7.45 -1.71
CA ASN A 392 -13.79 6.13 -1.75
C ASN A 392 -15.31 6.29 -1.72
N ASN A 393 -15.98 5.73 -2.71
CA ASN A 393 -17.43 5.86 -2.85
C ASN A 393 -18.06 4.57 -3.39
N ALA A 394 -19.09 4.08 -2.69
CA ALA A 394 -19.97 2.99 -3.12
C ALA A 394 -21.43 3.40 -2.98
N LYS A 395 -22.29 2.81 -3.81
CA LYS A 395 -23.73 3.14 -3.81
C LYS A 395 -24.39 2.69 -2.51
N GLY A 396 -25.07 3.64 -1.83
CA GLY A 396 -25.78 3.34 -0.57
C GLY A 396 -24.89 3.07 0.63
N MET A 397 -23.61 3.40 0.55
CA MET A 397 -22.62 3.19 1.62
C MET A 397 -21.94 4.51 2.03
N ILE A 398 -21.10 4.44 3.05
CA ILE A 398 -20.32 5.57 3.57
C ILE A 398 -19.41 6.11 2.48
N ARG A 399 -19.44 7.41 2.24
CA ARG A 399 -18.47 8.10 1.39
C ARG A 399 -17.30 8.58 2.21
N GLU A 400 -16.09 8.26 1.78
CA GLU A 400 -14.85 8.68 2.40
C GLU A 400 -14.11 9.67 1.49
N ASN A 401 -13.70 10.81 2.05
CA ASN A 401 -12.78 11.74 1.41
C ASN A 401 -11.54 11.85 2.29
N THR A 402 -10.43 11.36 1.79
CA THR A 402 -9.15 11.36 2.50
C THR A 402 -8.22 12.41 1.91
N PHE A 403 -7.73 13.30 2.73
CA PHE A 403 -6.62 14.17 2.43
C PHE A 403 -5.37 13.65 3.14
N ARG A 404 -4.30 13.44 2.37
CA ARG A 404 -3.06 12.85 2.88
C ARG A 404 -1.87 13.71 2.50
N ILE A 405 -0.97 13.95 3.46
CA ILE A 405 0.35 14.51 3.24
C ILE A 405 1.35 13.38 3.38
N ASN A 406 2.09 13.10 2.31
CA ASN A 406 3.14 12.09 2.31
C ASN A 406 4.50 12.78 2.33
N ILE A 407 5.39 12.25 3.15
CA ILE A 407 6.77 12.70 3.28
C ILE A 407 7.67 11.49 3.05
N GLY A 408 8.54 11.57 2.06
CA GLY A 408 9.53 10.55 1.76
C GLY A 408 10.93 11.15 1.69
N ILE A 409 11.92 10.49 2.25
CA ILE A 409 13.30 10.94 2.23
C ILE A 409 14.15 9.85 1.59
N THR A 410 14.70 10.16 0.42
CA THR A 410 15.68 9.31 -0.27
C THR A 410 17.07 9.82 0.03
N PHE A 411 17.81 9.11 0.87
CA PHE A 411 19.24 9.33 1.08
C PHE A 411 20.01 8.64 -0.02
N ASN A 412 21.03 9.34 -0.54
CA ASN A 412 21.93 8.81 -1.55
C ASN A 412 23.37 9.01 -1.05
N GLU A 413 23.95 7.94 -0.54
CA GLU A 413 25.28 7.96 0.06
C GLU A 413 26.27 7.22 -0.84
N ARG A 414 27.52 7.67 -0.83
CA ARG A 414 28.59 6.93 -1.50
C ARG A 414 28.98 5.72 -0.67
N TRP A 415 28.90 4.56 -1.29
CA TRP A 415 29.35 3.31 -0.70
C TRP A 415 30.35 2.61 -1.63
N PHE A 416 31.15 1.68 -1.07
CA PHE A 416 32.23 0.94 -1.77
C PHE A 416 33.37 1.81 -2.32
N GLN A 417 33.63 2.95 -1.70
CA GLN A 417 34.77 3.77 -2.07
C GLN A 417 36.05 3.15 -1.47
N LYS A 418 37.08 2.90 -2.32
CA LYS A 418 38.39 2.51 -1.81
C LYS A 418 38.93 3.68 -0.98
N TRP A 419 39.33 3.39 0.25
CA TRP A 419 40.04 4.35 1.08
C TRP A 419 41.39 4.65 0.40
N LYS A 420 41.63 5.88 0.03
CA LYS A 420 42.96 6.33 -0.29
C LYS A 420 43.63 6.55 1.05
N VAL A 421 44.62 5.73 1.36
CA VAL A 421 45.57 6.01 2.43
C VAL A 421 46.49 7.07 1.85
N GLU A 422 46.40 8.30 2.35
CA GLU A 422 47.39 9.36 2.09
C GLU A 422 48.58 9.15 3.02
#